data_b372d10297ba3a5adbf5e7a3ff60e3db
#
_entry.id   b372d10297ba3a5adbf5e7a3ff60e3db
#
_cell.length_a   1.000
_cell.length_b   1.000
_cell.length_c   1.000
_cell.angle_alpha   90.00
_cell.angle_beta   90.00
_cell.angle_gamma   90.00
#
_symmetry.space_group_name_H-M   'P 1'
#
loop_
_entity.id
_entity.type
_entity.pdbx_description
1 polymer ?
#
loop_
_entity_poly.entity_id
_entity_poly.type
_entity_poly.pdbx_seq_one_letter_code
_entity_poly.pdbx_strand_id
1 'polypeptide(L)'
;NRQEIIVFQLPQKSAIILNYKGYYTYLLRSSDSLPQTQPYIAQNNLRSLPDHQGFLGNGLSYHSGQLCSLKDTLTIASASNLPLTKGQILIVTHNLSPEKIFSPEEHRYPAQIVLDGSNTAFNIRLWDKFCRQHHLTLVNTAETGSFRYSLR
;
A
#
# COMPACT_ATOMS: atom_id res chain seq x y z
N ASN A 1 -6.33 -20.71 -2.11
CA ASN A 1 -5.82 -19.58 -2.93
C ASN A 1 -6.07 -18.27 -2.19
N ARG A 2 -4.99 -17.78 -1.58
CA ARG A 2 -5.01 -16.54 -0.83
C ARG A 2 -5.01 -15.36 -1.80
N GLN A 3 -5.83 -14.36 -1.51
CA GLN A 3 -5.80 -13.08 -2.22
C GLN A 3 -5.46 -12.03 -1.18
N GLU A 4 -4.29 -11.44 -1.29
CA GLU A 4 -3.84 -10.47 -0.31
C GLU A 4 -2.89 -9.44 -0.92
N ILE A 5 -2.80 -8.30 -0.25
CA ILE A 5 -1.77 -7.31 -0.49
C ILE A 5 -0.74 -7.42 0.61
N ILE A 6 0.53 -7.33 0.24
CA ILE A 6 1.63 -7.25 1.19
C ILE A 6 2.39 -5.96 0.93
N VAL A 7 2.50 -5.14 1.96
CA VAL A 7 3.36 -3.97 2.00
C VAL A 7 4.61 -4.38 2.76
N PHE A 8 5.72 -4.54 2.06
CA PHE A 8 6.96 -5.00 2.66
C PHE A 8 7.63 -3.88 3.47
N GLN A 9 8.24 -4.27 4.59
CA GLN A 9 9.10 -3.38 5.36
C GLN A 9 10.52 -3.49 4.79
N LEU A 10 10.91 -2.51 3.99
CA LEU A 10 12.24 -2.41 3.39
C LEU A 10 12.79 -1.01 3.69
N PRO A 11 13.91 -0.89 4.42
CA PRO A 11 14.46 0.44 4.74
C PRO A 11 14.74 1.24 3.46
N GLN A 12 14.17 2.44 3.38
CA GLN A 12 14.35 3.40 2.28
C GLN A 12 13.84 2.90 0.92
N LYS A 13 13.09 1.80 0.90
CA LYS A 13 12.57 1.22 -0.34
C LYS A 13 11.09 0.91 -0.20
N SER A 14 10.44 0.72 -1.34
CA SER A 14 9.04 0.33 -1.40
C SER A 14 8.87 -0.93 -2.24
N ALA A 15 8.10 -1.87 -1.73
CA ALA A 15 7.61 -3.01 -2.48
C ALA A 15 6.22 -3.37 -1.97
N ILE A 16 5.26 -3.35 -2.86
CA ILE A 16 3.88 -3.74 -2.58
C ILE A 16 3.50 -4.78 -3.61
N ILE A 17 3.14 -5.96 -3.13
CA ILE A 17 2.76 -7.09 -3.98
C ILE A 17 1.29 -7.40 -3.79
N LEU A 18 0.60 -7.64 -4.90
CA LEU A 18 -0.70 -8.29 -4.93
C LEU A 18 -0.48 -9.78 -5.21
N ASN A 19 -0.95 -10.61 -4.29
CA ASN A 19 -1.04 -12.06 -4.47
C ASN A 19 -2.49 -12.38 -4.88
N TYR A 20 -2.65 -12.93 -6.06
CA TYR A 20 -3.97 -13.20 -6.63
C TYR A 20 -3.98 -14.56 -7.33
N LYS A 21 -4.71 -15.50 -6.74
CA LYS A 21 -4.94 -16.85 -7.34
C LYS A 21 -3.66 -17.57 -7.78
N GLY A 22 -2.61 -17.52 -6.99
CA GLY A 22 -1.34 -18.16 -7.30
C GLY A 22 -0.42 -17.36 -8.21
N TYR A 23 -0.79 -16.12 -8.49
CA TYR A 23 0.05 -15.19 -9.24
C TYR A 23 0.39 -14.00 -8.38
N TYR A 24 1.49 -13.33 -8.69
CA TYR A 24 1.84 -12.08 -8.05
C TYR A 24 2.13 -10.98 -9.09
N THR A 25 1.83 -9.77 -8.71
CA THR A 25 2.26 -8.59 -9.46
C THR A 25 2.67 -7.51 -8.47
N TYR A 26 3.65 -6.70 -8.84
CA TYR A 26 4.00 -5.52 -8.04
C TYR A 26 3.01 -4.40 -8.35
N LEU A 27 2.36 -3.91 -7.31
CA LEU A 27 1.56 -2.69 -7.42
C LEU A 27 2.44 -1.46 -7.35
N LEU A 28 3.55 -1.57 -6.60
CA LEU A 28 4.58 -0.54 -6.50
C LEU A 28 5.91 -1.21 -6.19
N ARG A 29 6.96 -0.75 -6.83
CA ARG A 29 8.33 -1.13 -6.50
C ARG A 29 9.28 0.03 -6.79
N SER A 30 10.24 0.23 -5.92
CA SER A 30 11.24 1.29 -6.05
C SER A 30 12.46 0.85 -6.88
N SER A 31 12.57 -0.43 -7.22
CA SER A 31 13.70 -1.00 -7.94
C SER A 31 13.24 -2.25 -8.70
N ASP A 32 13.89 -2.56 -9.83
CA ASP A 32 13.60 -3.78 -10.60
C ASP A 32 14.07 -5.04 -9.87
N SER A 33 15.04 -4.91 -8.98
CA SER A 33 15.55 -6.02 -8.18
C SER A 33 15.28 -5.77 -6.71
N LEU A 34 14.40 -6.59 -6.13
CA LEU A 34 14.04 -6.58 -4.71
C LEU A 34 14.15 -7.99 -4.15
N PRO A 35 15.39 -8.48 -3.90
CA PRO A 35 15.60 -9.85 -3.44
C PRO A 35 14.89 -10.15 -2.11
N GLN A 36 14.59 -9.14 -1.32
CA GLN A 36 13.88 -9.29 -0.04
C GLN A 36 12.45 -9.80 -0.21
N THR A 37 11.86 -9.68 -1.40
CA THR A 37 10.50 -10.20 -1.68
C THR A 37 10.50 -11.65 -2.12
N GLN A 38 11.63 -12.20 -2.52
CA GLN A 38 11.74 -13.55 -3.07
C GLN A 38 11.30 -14.65 -2.11
N PRO A 39 11.64 -14.60 -0.81
CA PRO A 39 11.17 -15.63 0.13
C PRO A 39 9.65 -15.73 0.17
N TYR A 40 8.94 -14.61 0.15
CA TYR A 40 7.48 -14.59 0.12
C TYR A 40 6.94 -15.24 -1.16
N ILE A 41 7.50 -14.87 -2.31
CA ILE A 41 7.09 -15.41 -3.61
C ILE A 41 7.30 -16.93 -3.66
N ALA A 42 8.46 -17.38 -3.20
CA ALA A 42 8.81 -18.81 -3.18
C ALA A 42 7.94 -19.61 -2.21
N GLN A 43 7.76 -19.12 -0.98
CA GLN A 43 6.94 -19.80 0.03
C GLN A 43 5.49 -19.99 -0.41
N ASN A 44 4.97 -19.04 -1.17
CA ASN A 44 3.59 -19.08 -1.65
C ASN A 44 3.48 -19.70 -3.05
N ASN A 45 4.60 -20.14 -3.61
CA ASN A 45 4.66 -20.77 -4.94
C ASN A 45 3.97 -19.92 -6.01
N LEU A 46 4.28 -18.62 -6.03
CA LEU A 46 3.61 -17.67 -6.89
C LEU A 46 4.29 -17.57 -8.26
N ARG A 47 3.48 -17.44 -9.29
CA ARG A 47 3.92 -17.18 -10.65
C ARG A 47 3.81 -15.69 -10.95
N SER A 48 4.75 -15.19 -11.73
CA SER A 48 4.73 -13.79 -12.13
C SER A 48 3.56 -13.49 -13.04
N LEU A 49 2.83 -12.43 -12.72
CA LEU A 49 1.88 -11.79 -13.62
C LEU A 49 2.51 -10.46 -14.04
N PRO A 50 2.54 -10.12 -15.33
CA PRO A 50 3.07 -8.82 -15.77
C PRO A 50 2.35 -7.67 -15.06
N ASP A 51 3.04 -6.52 -14.93
CA ASP A 51 2.44 -5.32 -14.38
C ASP A 51 1.11 -5.06 -15.09
N HIS A 52 0.05 -4.96 -14.29
CA HIS A 52 -1.31 -4.97 -14.82
C HIS A 52 -2.10 -3.79 -14.27
N GLN A 53 -2.76 -3.11 -15.17
CA GLN A 53 -3.74 -2.08 -14.86
C GLN A 53 -5.09 -2.52 -15.39
N GLY A 54 -6.15 -2.15 -14.66
CA GLY A 54 -7.51 -2.45 -15.08
C GLY A 54 -8.12 -3.63 -14.35
N PHE A 55 -8.98 -4.35 -15.04
CA PHE A 55 -9.77 -5.43 -14.45
C PHE A 55 -8.96 -6.73 -14.36
N LEU A 56 -8.90 -7.28 -13.14
CA LEU A 56 -8.17 -8.53 -12.85
C LEU A 56 -9.09 -9.76 -12.74
N GLY A 57 -10.39 -9.55 -12.70
CA GLY A 57 -11.40 -10.60 -12.52
C GLY A 57 -12.02 -10.59 -11.12
N ASN A 58 -13.18 -11.24 -10.97
CA ASN A 58 -13.91 -11.37 -9.70
C ASN A 58 -14.14 -10.04 -8.97
N GLY A 59 -14.41 -8.97 -9.71
CA GLY A 59 -14.62 -7.65 -9.14
C GLY A 59 -13.35 -6.92 -8.70
N LEU A 60 -12.17 -7.50 -8.92
CA LEU A 60 -10.90 -6.89 -8.56
C LEU A 60 -10.36 -6.07 -9.73
N SER A 61 -10.02 -4.83 -9.47
CA SER A 61 -9.40 -3.93 -10.45
C SER A 61 -8.32 -3.08 -9.80
N TYR A 62 -7.29 -2.75 -10.57
CA TYR A 62 -6.23 -1.86 -10.13
C TYR A 62 -6.01 -0.78 -11.18
N HIS A 63 -6.07 0.48 -10.78
CA HIS A 63 -5.89 1.60 -11.68
C HIS A 63 -5.43 2.84 -10.92
N SER A 64 -4.38 3.49 -11.43
CA SER A 64 -3.87 4.75 -10.88
C SER A 64 -3.65 4.71 -9.36
N GLY A 65 -3.00 3.65 -8.88
CA GLY A 65 -2.70 3.50 -7.46
C GLY A 65 -3.88 3.11 -6.58
N GLN A 66 -5.04 2.80 -7.17
CA GLN A 66 -6.20 2.38 -6.41
C GLN A 66 -6.59 0.95 -6.76
N LEU A 67 -6.60 0.09 -5.74
CA LEU A 67 -7.06 -1.28 -5.85
C LEU A 67 -8.47 -1.37 -5.28
N CYS A 68 -9.41 -1.80 -6.12
CA CYS A 68 -10.81 -1.99 -5.72
C CYS A 68 -11.17 -3.46 -5.82
N SER A 69 -11.81 -3.97 -4.78
CA SER A 69 -12.49 -5.26 -4.78
C SER A 69 -13.99 -5.03 -4.55
N LEU A 70 -14.75 -6.10 -4.41
CA LEU A 70 -16.19 -5.97 -4.16
C LEU A 70 -16.50 -5.22 -2.87
N LYS A 71 -15.64 -5.29 -1.87
CA LYS A 71 -15.88 -4.70 -0.54
C LYS A 71 -14.80 -3.74 -0.07
N ASP A 72 -13.63 -3.77 -0.70
CA ASP A 72 -12.47 -3.05 -0.19
C ASP A 72 -11.92 -2.10 -1.25
N THR A 73 -11.43 -0.95 -0.79
CA THR A 73 -10.71 0.00 -1.62
C THR A 73 -9.42 0.38 -0.89
N LEU A 74 -8.28 0.10 -1.52
CA LEU A 74 -6.97 0.47 -1.03
C LEU A 74 -6.33 1.45 -2.00
N THR A 75 -5.71 2.48 -1.47
CA THR A 75 -5.08 3.52 -2.28
C THR A 75 -3.60 3.60 -1.92
N ILE A 76 -2.75 3.68 -2.94
CA ILE A 76 -1.32 3.83 -2.78
C ILE A 76 -0.94 5.25 -3.19
N ALA A 77 -0.40 6.02 -2.25
CA ALA A 77 0.16 7.33 -2.51
C ALA A 77 1.67 7.19 -2.72
N SER A 78 2.15 7.69 -3.85
CA SER A 78 3.56 7.62 -4.23
C SER A 78 4.00 8.91 -4.92
N ALA A 79 5.29 9.03 -5.23
CA ALA A 79 5.82 10.21 -5.92
C ALA A 79 5.14 10.45 -7.28
N SER A 80 4.72 9.38 -7.96
CA SER A 80 4.05 9.45 -9.26
C SER A 80 2.53 9.46 -9.18
N ASN A 81 1.96 9.30 -7.98
CA ASN A 81 0.52 9.20 -7.81
C ASN A 81 0.07 9.79 -6.47
N LEU A 82 -0.54 10.97 -6.55
CA LEU A 82 -1.22 11.60 -5.42
C LEU A 82 -2.72 11.38 -5.62
N PRO A 83 -3.34 10.47 -4.86
CA PRO A 83 -4.74 10.11 -5.11
C PRO A 83 -5.70 11.25 -4.78
N LEU A 84 -6.67 11.48 -5.67
CA LEU A 84 -7.77 12.42 -5.42
C LEU A 84 -8.81 11.82 -4.47
N THR A 85 -9.04 10.52 -4.59
CA THR A 85 -9.92 9.78 -3.68
C THR A 85 -9.07 8.83 -2.86
N LYS A 86 -9.32 8.79 -1.56
CA LYS A 86 -8.66 7.89 -0.62
C LYS A 86 -9.63 6.77 -0.30
N GLY A 87 -9.16 5.53 -0.37
CA GLY A 87 -9.97 4.38 -0.01
C GLY A 87 -10.10 4.21 1.49
N GLN A 88 -10.48 3.02 1.91
CA GLN A 88 -10.55 2.65 3.31
C GLN A 88 -9.17 2.55 3.95
N ILE A 89 -8.19 2.13 3.15
CA ILE A 89 -6.79 2.00 3.56
C ILE A 89 -5.94 2.84 2.60
N LEU A 90 -5.13 3.72 3.17
CA LEU A 90 -4.17 4.52 2.43
C LEU A 90 -2.76 4.04 2.77
N ILE A 91 -2.03 3.60 1.77
CA ILE A 91 -0.63 3.20 1.90
C ILE A 91 0.23 4.38 1.44
N VAL A 92 1.07 4.90 2.33
CA VAL A 92 1.90 6.09 2.08
C VAL A 92 3.34 5.65 1.86
N THR A 93 3.88 6.06 0.72
CA THR A 93 5.27 5.79 0.32
C THR A 93 5.97 7.10 -0.04
N HIS A 94 7.25 7.00 -0.38
CA HIS A 94 8.05 8.12 -0.89
C HIS A 94 8.10 9.34 0.03
N ASN A 95 7.99 9.10 1.33
CA ASN A 95 8.11 10.15 2.35
C ASN A 95 7.09 11.29 2.17
N LEU A 96 5.92 10.97 1.66
CA LEU A 96 4.85 11.96 1.48
C LEU A 96 4.25 12.34 2.85
N SER A 97 4.16 13.64 3.10
CA SER A 97 3.59 14.16 4.34
C SER A 97 2.05 14.21 4.28
N PRO A 98 1.37 14.26 5.43
CA PRO A 98 -0.09 14.38 5.44
C PRO A 98 -0.62 15.58 4.63
N GLU A 99 0.04 16.72 4.72
CA GLU A 99 -0.38 17.95 4.03
C GLU A 99 -0.23 17.89 2.51
N LYS A 100 0.63 17.00 1.99
CA LYS A 100 0.72 16.76 0.54
C LYS A 100 -0.42 15.92 0.01
N ILE A 101 -1.03 15.10 0.86
CA ILE A 101 -2.09 14.17 0.47
C ILE A 101 -3.47 14.73 0.78
N PHE A 102 -3.64 15.37 1.94
CA PHE A 102 -4.93 15.91 2.38
C PHE A 102 -4.93 17.42 2.33
N SER A 103 -5.98 17.98 1.70
CA SER A 103 -6.19 19.42 1.73
C SER A 103 -6.74 19.86 3.10
N PRO A 104 -6.61 21.17 3.47
CA PRO A 104 -7.21 21.67 4.69
C PRO A 104 -8.73 21.51 4.75
N GLU A 105 -9.40 21.43 3.59
CA GLU A 105 -10.84 21.27 3.50
C GLU A 105 -11.30 19.82 3.49
N GLU A 106 -10.39 18.87 3.65
CA GLU A 106 -10.74 17.45 3.63
C GLU A 106 -11.65 17.08 4.79
N HIS A 107 -12.76 16.43 4.51
CA HIS A 107 -13.74 15.99 5.50
C HIS A 107 -13.84 14.46 5.60
N ARG A 108 -13.26 13.74 4.67
CA ARG A 108 -13.29 12.28 4.65
C ARG A 108 -11.87 11.73 4.65
N TYR A 109 -11.62 10.86 5.61
CA TYR A 109 -10.32 10.24 5.78
C TYR A 109 -10.44 8.72 5.67
N PRO A 110 -9.40 8.02 5.18
CA PRO A 110 -9.39 6.57 5.26
C PRO A 110 -9.41 6.13 6.73
N ALA A 111 -9.93 4.94 6.99
CA ALA A 111 -9.96 4.39 8.35
C ALA A 111 -8.56 4.03 8.84
N GLN A 112 -7.66 3.69 7.92
CA GLN A 112 -6.33 3.20 8.26
C GLN A 112 -5.28 3.79 7.33
N ILE A 113 -4.16 4.20 7.93
CA ILE A 113 -2.96 4.67 7.23
C ILE A 113 -1.85 3.66 7.45
N VAL A 114 -1.19 3.24 6.38
CA VAL A 114 -0.05 2.32 6.43
C VAL A 114 1.19 3.03 5.89
N LEU A 115 2.25 3.08 6.69
CA LEU A 115 3.53 3.69 6.30
C LEU A 115 4.54 2.58 6.03
N ASP A 116 5.09 2.56 4.83
CA ASP A 116 6.15 1.61 4.48
C ASP A 116 7.54 2.13 4.87
N GLY A 117 8.57 1.33 4.59
CA GLY A 117 9.95 1.65 4.95
C GLY A 117 10.60 2.80 4.21
N SER A 118 9.93 3.37 3.19
CA SER A 118 10.43 4.55 2.47
C SER A 118 10.18 5.86 3.23
N ASN A 119 9.47 5.81 4.37
CA ASN A 119 9.17 6.98 5.17
C ASN A 119 10.23 7.20 6.24
N THR A 120 10.71 8.44 6.37
CA THR A 120 11.69 8.82 7.40
C THR A 120 11.04 8.86 8.79
N ALA A 121 11.88 8.83 9.83
CA ALA A 121 11.40 8.97 11.21
C ALA A 121 10.64 10.28 11.41
N PHE A 122 11.09 11.37 10.77
CA PHE A 122 10.40 12.66 10.83
C PHE A 122 8.99 12.56 10.23
N ASN A 123 8.86 11.94 9.07
CA ASN A 123 7.56 11.79 8.41
C ASN A 123 6.62 10.87 9.20
N ILE A 124 7.16 9.82 9.81
CA ILE A 124 6.39 8.93 10.67
C ILE A 124 5.79 9.71 11.85
N ARG A 125 6.56 10.63 12.45
CA ARG A 125 6.06 11.48 13.54
C ARG A 125 4.96 12.43 13.07
N LEU A 126 5.08 12.98 11.86
CA LEU A 126 4.01 13.82 11.28
C LEU A 126 2.71 13.02 11.11
N TRP A 127 2.82 11.80 10.60
CA TRP A 127 1.66 10.94 10.43
C TRP A 127 1.07 10.47 11.76
N ASP A 128 1.91 10.18 12.75
CA ASP A 128 1.42 9.81 14.08
C ASP A 128 0.57 10.94 14.68
N LYS A 129 1.06 12.18 14.61
CA LYS A 129 0.31 13.34 15.07
C LYS A 129 -1.00 13.50 14.29
N PHE A 130 -0.94 13.41 12.96
CA PHE A 130 -2.10 13.54 12.11
C PHE A 130 -3.17 12.49 12.42
N CYS A 131 -2.77 11.23 12.54
CA CYS A 131 -3.69 10.14 12.84
C CYS A 131 -4.33 10.28 14.22
N ARG A 132 -3.58 10.74 15.21
CA ARG A 132 -4.13 11.03 16.55
C ARG A 132 -5.16 12.16 16.51
N GLN A 133 -4.90 13.20 15.74
CA GLN A 133 -5.83 14.34 15.60
C GLN A 133 -7.14 13.94 14.94
N HIS A 134 -7.09 13.02 13.98
CA HIS A 134 -8.24 12.62 13.18
C HIS A 134 -8.82 11.26 13.57
N HIS A 135 -8.30 10.65 14.65
CA HIS A 135 -8.75 9.34 15.15
C HIS A 135 -8.64 8.23 14.09
N LEU A 136 -7.52 8.22 13.36
CA LEU A 136 -7.23 7.22 12.34
C LEU A 136 -6.28 6.18 12.91
N THR A 137 -6.43 4.93 12.44
CA THR A 137 -5.50 3.87 12.78
C THR A 137 -4.23 4.01 11.96
N LEU A 138 -3.07 3.99 12.61
CA LEU A 138 -1.77 4.06 11.96
C LEU A 138 -1.04 2.73 12.09
N VAL A 139 -0.56 2.21 10.98
CA VAL A 139 0.35 1.06 10.93
C VAL A 139 1.70 1.56 10.42
N ASN A 140 2.72 1.47 11.26
CA ASN A 140 4.09 1.76 10.89
C ASN A 140 4.82 0.43 10.70
N THR A 141 5.15 0.06 9.46
CA THR A 141 5.79 -1.21 9.17
C THR A 141 7.18 -1.34 9.79
N ALA A 142 7.85 -0.24 10.10
CA ALA A 142 9.12 -0.27 10.82
C ALA A 142 8.99 -0.86 12.24
N GLU A 143 7.82 -0.73 12.86
CA GLU A 143 7.53 -1.30 14.17
C GLU A 143 6.91 -2.69 14.10
N THR A 144 6.00 -2.89 13.14
CA THR A 144 5.16 -4.09 13.08
C THR A 144 5.66 -5.15 12.10
N GLY A 145 6.63 -4.81 11.23
CA GLY A 145 6.99 -5.63 10.10
C GLY A 145 6.04 -5.41 8.93
N SER A 146 6.14 -6.27 7.92
CA SER A 146 5.31 -6.15 6.72
C SER A 146 3.82 -6.17 7.05
N PHE A 147 3.08 -5.33 6.36
CA PHE A 147 1.62 -5.26 6.49
C PHE A 147 0.98 -6.18 5.47
N ARG A 148 0.03 -7.00 5.93
CA ARG A 148 -0.75 -7.89 5.06
C ARG A 148 -2.23 -7.59 5.19
N TYR A 149 -2.91 -7.56 4.06
CA TYR A 149 -4.35 -7.33 4.02
C TYR A 149 -5.02 -8.34 3.09
N SER A 150 -5.93 -9.14 3.65
CA SER A 150 -6.70 -10.11 2.87
C SER A 150 -7.84 -9.40 2.14
N LEU A 151 -7.92 -9.61 0.84
CA LEU A 151 -8.96 -9.02 0.00
C LEU A 151 -10.26 -9.83 0.09
N ARG A 152 -11.38 -9.12 0.04
CA ARG A 152 -12.71 -9.70 0.08
C ARG A 152 -13.49 -9.49 -1.19
#